data_49f78b25a144ec6c9ab1dc89058ff1ec
#
_entry.id   49f78b25a144ec6c9ab1dc89058ff1ec
#
_cell.length_a   1.000
_cell.length_b   1.000
_cell.length_c   1.000
_cell.angle_alpha   90.00
_cell.angle_beta   90.00
_cell.angle_gamma   90.00
#
_symmetry.space_group_name_H-M   'P 1'
#
loop_
_entity.id
_entity.type
_entity.pdbx_description
1 polymer ?
#
loop_
_entity_poly.entity_id
_entity_poly.type
_entity_poly.pdbx_seq_one_letter_code
_entity_poly.pdbx_strand_id
1 'polypeptide(L)'
;TKPYKRTFKSTNPKYDVLTIVDKENGGTKADAFNAGLNASVFPYYLNTDVDCILARNTLSKMIKPILSSKVKVIAVGATLRMSNNCDIEEGIITRVRPPKALIPRFQELEYIRSYLLGKMGWELINSVPNVSGGLGMFDKDIAIKAGGYGADSHAEDMDMMTRMAAHMM
;
A
#
# COMPACT_ATOMS: atom_id res chain seq x y z
N THR A 1 10.33 -7.33 14.11
CA THR A 1 11.28 -6.52 13.29
C THR A 1 12.69 -6.61 13.86
N LYS A 2 13.71 -6.56 12.98
CA LYS A 2 15.09 -6.37 13.40
C LYS A 2 15.27 -4.98 14.03
N PRO A 3 16.22 -4.82 14.99
CA PRO A 3 16.39 -3.56 15.71
C PRO A 3 16.78 -2.41 14.78
N TYR A 4 16.34 -1.20 15.13
CA TYR A 4 16.79 0.01 14.47
C TYR A 4 18.23 0.31 14.89
N LYS A 5 19.04 0.74 13.94
CA LYS A 5 20.38 1.29 14.23
C LYS A 5 20.28 2.77 14.56
N ARG A 6 19.55 3.52 13.74
CA ARG A 6 19.36 4.96 13.89
C ARG A 6 18.20 5.46 13.01
N THR A 7 17.74 6.64 13.32
CA THR A 7 16.72 7.34 12.55
C THR A 7 17.23 8.71 12.14
N PHE A 8 17.07 9.08 10.89
CA PHE A 8 17.44 10.39 10.36
C PHE A 8 16.17 11.16 9.99
N LYS A 9 16.18 12.46 10.27
CA LYS A 9 15.18 13.40 9.77
C LYS A 9 15.83 14.31 8.74
N SER A 10 15.06 14.69 7.71
CA SER A 10 15.54 15.62 6.70
C SER A 10 15.78 17.01 7.32
N THR A 11 16.88 17.62 6.93
CA THR A 11 17.19 19.05 7.22
C THR A 11 16.80 19.95 6.05
N ASN A 12 16.34 19.37 4.93
CA ASN A 12 15.88 20.13 3.78
C ASN A 12 14.41 20.56 3.99
N PRO A 13 14.09 21.88 4.00
CA PRO A 13 12.72 22.36 4.22
C PRO A 13 11.68 21.82 3.20
N LYS A 14 12.12 21.44 2.00
CA LYS A 14 11.25 20.81 1.00
C LYS A 14 10.78 19.42 1.41
N TYR A 15 11.53 18.75 2.32
CA TYR A 15 11.29 17.38 2.77
C TYR A 15 11.35 17.29 4.30
N ASP A 16 10.80 18.27 4.99
CA ASP A 16 10.83 18.39 6.46
C ASP A 16 10.17 17.21 7.19
N VAL A 17 9.18 16.57 6.55
CA VAL A 17 8.50 15.39 7.07
C VAL A 17 9.22 14.06 6.76
N LEU A 18 10.28 14.09 5.94
CA LEU A 18 10.99 12.86 5.57
C LEU A 18 11.77 12.31 6.76
N THR A 19 11.49 11.04 7.08
CA THR A 19 12.20 10.26 8.09
C THR A 19 12.77 9.01 7.45
N ILE A 20 14.05 8.75 7.66
CA ILE A 20 14.74 7.54 7.19
C ILE A 20 15.06 6.67 8.40
N VAL A 21 14.62 5.43 8.38
CA VAL A 21 14.91 4.43 9.41
C VAL A 21 16.01 3.51 8.90
N ASP A 22 17.21 3.63 9.48
CA ASP A 22 18.32 2.72 9.23
C ASP A 22 18.24 1.54 10.20
N LYS A 23 18.08 0.35 9.66
CA LYS A 23 17.92 -0.88 10.43
C LYS A 23 18.69 -2.04 9.80
N GLU A 24 18.91 -3.08 10.57
CA GLU A 24 19.41 -4.34 10.03
C GLU A 24 18.38 -4.97 9.08
N ASN A 25 18.85 -5.47 7.94
CA ASN A 25 17.97 -6.14 6.99
C ASN A 25 17.40 -7.43 7.59
N GLY A 26 16.09 -7.51 7.72
CA GLY A 26 15.37 -8.68 8.21
C GLY A 26 15.10 -9.74 7.15
N GLY A 27 15.48 -9.49 5.88
CA GLY A 27 15.33 -10.43 4.77
C GLY A 27 13.93 -10.52 4.18
N THR A 28 12.94 -9.79 4.73
CA THR A 28 11.56 -9.81 4.26
C THR A 28 11.00 -8.41 4.08
N LYS A 29 10.03 -8.27 3.15
CA LYS A 29 9.26 -7.04 2.95
C LYS A 29 8.44 -6.70 4.22
N ALA A 30 7.87 -7.71 4.88
CA ALA A 30 7.12 -7.57 6.13
C ALA A 30 7.94 -6.88 7.23
N ASP A 31 9.23 -7.20 7.36
CA ASP A 31 10.11 -6.58 8.34
C ASP A 31 10.34 -5.08 8.05
N ALA A 32 10.46 -4.71 6.78
CA ALA A 32 10.58 -3.31 6.37
C ALA A 32 9.26 -2.54 6.61
N PHE A 33 8.11 -3.13 6.28
CA PHE A 33 6.80 -2.52 6.53
C PHE A 33 6.53 -2.32 8.02
N ASN A 34 6.83 -3.29 8.86
CA ASN A 34 6.69 -3.15 10.31
C ASN A 34 7.59 -2.05 10.87
N ALA A 35 8.78 -1.84 10.29
CA ALA A 35 9.65 -0.74 10.68
C ALA A 35 9.01 0.62 10.37
N GLY A 36 8.45 0.77 9.17
CA GLY A 36 7.71 1.97 8.76
C GLY A 36 6.45 2.21 9.60
N LEU A 37 5.66 1.14 9.86
CA LEU A 37 4.48 1.16 10.70
C LEU A 37 4.80 1.67 12.11
N ASN A 38 5.85 1.16 12.74
CA ASN A 38 6.29 1.57 14.07
C ASN A 38 6.81 3.02 14.10
N ALA A 39 7.49 3.46 13.04
CA ALA A 39 8.01 4.82 12.93
C ALA A 39 6.92 5.86 12.60
N SER A 40 5.78 5.44 12.04
CA SER A 40 4.69 6.34 11.67
C SER A 40 4.02 6.92 12.92
N VAL A 41 3.49 8.16 12.82
CA VAL A 41 2.84 8.86 13.95
C VAL A 41 1.36 9.17 13.71
N PHE A 42 0.87 8.95 12.50
CA PHE A 42 -0.50 9.25 12.09
C PHE A 42 -1.44 8.06 12.28
N PRO A 43 -2.77 8.29 12.39
CA PRO A 43 -3.76 7.23 12.61
C PRO A 43 -3.91 6.28 11.42
N TYR A 44 -3.61 6.74 10.22
CA TYR A 44 -3.54 5.92 9.01
C TYR A 44 -2.13 5.99 8.44
N TYR A 45 -1.68 4.88 7.87
CA TYR A 45 -0.43 4.82 7.12
C TYR A 45 -0.69 4.26 5.72
N LEU A 46 0.15 4.62 4.79
CA LEU A 46 0.14 4.07 3.44
C LEU A 46 1.46 3.36 3.20
N ASN A 47 1.38 2.14 2.70
CA ASN A 47 2.54 1.43 2.16
C ASN A 47 2.48 1.43 0.64
N THR A 48 3.65 1.50 0.03
CA THR A 48 3.80 1.38 -1.42
C THR A 48 5.13 0.72 -1.75
N ASP A 49 5.17 0.00 -2.86
CA ASP A 49 6.42 -0.52 -3.39
C ASP A 49 7.23 0.60 -4.02
N VAL A 50 8.56 0.46 -3.98
CA VAL A 50 9.50 1.50 -4.45
C VAL A 50 9.44 1.72 -5.97
N ASP A 51 8.91 0.75 -6.71
CA ASP A 51 8.72 0.79 -8.16
C ASP A 51 7.32 1.28 -8.60
N CYS A 52 6.49 1.71 -7.65
CA CYS A 52 5.17 2.26 -7.93
C CYS A 52 5.23 3.78 -8.19
N ILE A 53 4.58 4.21 -9.27
CA ILE A 53 4.37 5.62 -9.58
C ILE A 53 2.95 6.02 -9.15
N LEU A 54 2.85 6.94 -8.21
CA LEU A 54 1.55 7.41 -7.71
C LEU A 54 1.01 8.54 -8.59
N ALA A 55 -0.27 8.45 -8.98
CA ALA A 55 -0.96 9.57 -9.60
C ALA A 55 -1.06 10.74 -8.60
N ARG A 56 -1.02 11.99 -9.09
CA ARG A 56 -1.00 13.21 -8.25
C ARG A 56 -2.09 13.29 -7.19
N ASN A 57 -3.25 12.71 -7.45
CA ASN A 57 -4.42 12.73 -6.56
C ASN A 57 -4.67 11.40 -5.82
N THR A 58 -3.71 10.50 -5.81
CA THR A 58 -3.86 9.16 -5.19
C THR A 58 -4.21 9.28 -3.71
N LEU A 59 -3.44 10.02 -2.93
CA LEU A 59 -3.70 10.18 -1.48
C LEU A 59 -5.05 10.81 -1.21
N SER A 60 -5.41 11.87 -1.93
CA SER A 60 -6.71 12.54 -1.78
C SER A 60 -7.89 11.63 -2.14
N LYS A 61 -7.72 10.72 -3.08
CA LYS A 61 -8.74 9.72 -3.43
C LYS A 61 -8.84 8.62 -2.37
N MET A 62 -7.70 8.15 -1.87
CA MET A 62 -7.67 7.07 -0.88
C MET A 62 -8.20 7.49 0.49
N ILE A 63 -7.96 8.72 0.92
CA ILE A 63 -8.47 9.22 2.20
C ILE A 63 -9.99 9.50 2.17
N LYS A 64 -10.57 9.76 1.00
CA LYS A 64 -11.99 10.15 0.86
C LYS A 64 -12.96 9.12 1.45
N PRO A 65 -12.87 7.81 1.20
CA PRO A 65 -13.74 6.82 1.83
C PRO A 65 -13.65 6.84 3.36
N ILE A 66 -12.45 7.05 3.90
CA ILE A 66 -12.22 7.12 5.36
C ILE A 66 -12.97 8.31 5.96
N LEU A 67 -12.90 9.49 5.31
CA LEU A 67 -13.53 10.71 5.80
C LEU A 67 -15.04 10.76 5.58
N SER A 68 -15.57 10.07 4.56
CA SER A 68 -16.99 10.12 4.19
C SER A 68 -17.81 8.96 4.75
N SER A 69 -17.20 7.89 5.21
CA SER A 69 -17.88 6.71 5.73
C SER A 69 -18.46 6.97 7.12
N LYS A 70 -19.67 6.42 7.36
CA LYS A 70 -20.30 6.38 8.69
C LYS A 70 -19.80 5.22 9.55
N VAL A 71 -19.12 4.26 8.95
CA VAL A 71 -18.52 3.11 9.64
C VAL A 71 -17.02 3.22 9.58
N LYS A 72 -16.32 2.58 10.53
CA LYS A 72 -14.87 2.60 10.56
C LYS A 72 -14.30 1.87 9.35
N VAL A 73 -13.53 2.57 8.53
CA VAL A 73 -12.80 2.01 7.40
C VAL A 73 -11.42 1.61 7.89
N ILE A 74 -11.10 0.33 7.87
CA ILE A 74 -9.82 -0.20 8.35
C ILE A 74 -8.74 -0.25 7.29
N ALA A 75 -9.13 -0.33 6.02
CA ALA A 75 -8.19 -0.34 4.90
C ALA A 75 -8.82 0.21 3.63
N VAL A 76 -8.00 0.81 2.76
CA VAL A 76 -8.39 1.31 1.43
C VAL A 76 -7.34 0.89 0.42
N GLY A 77 -7.77 0.20 -0.64
CA GLY A 77 -6.93 -0.17 -1.77
C GLY A 77 -7.00 0.84 -2.92
N ALA A 78 -6.04 0.74 -3.82
CA ALA A 78 -6.07 1.47 -5.08
C ALA A 78 -5.94 0.51 -6.26
N THR A 79 -6.44 0.94 -7.41
CA THR A 79 -6.26 0.20 -8.67
C THR A 79 -4.83 0.36 -9.15
N LEU A 80 -4.15 -0.75 -9.41
CA LEU A 80 -2.84 -0.77 -10.03
C LEU A 80 -2.98 -0.97 -11.55
N ARG A 81 -2.11 -0.34 -12.31
CA ARG A 81 -2.00 -0.45 -13.75
C ARG A 81 -0.54 -0.57 -14.16
N MET A 82 -0.28 -1.20 -15.29
CA MET A 82 1.07 -1.30 -15.82
C MET A 82 1.52 0.02 -16.42
N SER A 83 2.70 0.50 -16.00
CA SER A 83 3.32 1.73 -16.55
C SER A 83 4.23 1.45 -17.74
N ASN A 84 4.42 0.21 -18.13
CA ASN A 84 5.23 -0.20 -19.28
C ASN A 84 4.73 0.47 -20.57
N ASN A 85 5.64 1.17 -21.28
CA ASN A 85 5.34 1.95 -22.48
C ASN A 85 4.62 3.29 -22.25
N CYS A 86 4.33 3.69 -21.01
CA CYS A 86 3.89 5.05 -20.69
C CYS A 86 5.04 6.06 -20.82
N ASP A 87 4.71 7.30 -21.13
CA ASP A 87 5.69 8.39 -21.06
C ASP A 87 5.73 8.90 -19.60
N ILE A 88 6.92 8.98 -19.02
CA ILE A 88 7.14 9.36 -17.62
C ILE A 88 8.16 10.50 -17.59
N GLU A 89 7.78 11.62 -17.00
CA GLU A 89 8.65 12.79 -16.81
C GLU A 89 8.65 13.20 -15.35
N GLU A 90 9.81 13.33 -14.75
CA GLU A 90 10.00 13.71 -13.33
C GLU A 90 9.14 12.86 -12.34
N GLY A 91 9.01 11.56 -12.62
CA GLY A 91 8.19 10.64 -11.80
C GLY A 91 6.68 10.78 -12.00
N ILE A 92 6.24 11.49 -13.03
CA ILE A 92 4.82 11.69 -13.36
C ILE A 92 4.53 11.04 -14.71
N ILE A 93 3.44 10.27 -14.77
CA ILE A 93 2.95 9.73 -16.05
C ILE A 93 2.30 10.86 -16.84
N THR A 94 2.95 11.27 -17.93
CA THR A 94 2.46 12.33 -18.82
C THR A 94 1.58 11.78 -19.94
N ARG A 95 1.80 10.51 -20.33
CA ARG A 95 0.98 9.84 -21.33
C ARG A 95 0.83 8.37 -21.03
N VAL A 96 -0.41 7.92 -20.93
CA VAL A 96 -0.74 6.50 -20.73
C VAL A 96 -0.74 5.78 -22.09
N ARG A 97 -0.02 4.67 -22.18
CA ARG A 97 -0.03 3.78 -23.35
C ARG A 97 -0.12 2.33 -22.90
N PRO A 98 -0.80 1.45 -23.65
CA PRO A 98 -0.82 0.03 -23.33
C PRO A 98 0.57 -0.59 -23.48
N PRO A 99 0.89 -1.61 -22.67
CA PRO A 99 2.14 -2.36 -22.82
C PRO A 99 2.28 -2.98 -24.22
N LYS A 100 3.49 -2.96 -24.78
CA LYS A 100 3.77 -3.59 -26.07
C LYS A 100 4.15 -5.07 -25.92
N ALA A 101 4.92 -5.41 -24.90
CA ALA A 101 5.37 -6.77 -24.65
C ALA A 101 4.22 -7.65 -24.13
N LEU A 102 4.30 -8.96 -24.40
CA LEU A 102 3.21 -9.91 -24.13
C LEU A 102 2.97 -10.09 -22.63
N ILE A 103 4.02 -10.29 -21.84
CA ILE A 103 3.90 -10.51 -20.39
C ILE A 103 3.26 -9.31 -19.67
N PRO A 104 3.70 -8.05 -19.86
CA PRO A 104 3.01 -6.89 -19.30
C PRO A 104 1.55 -6.74 -19.75
N ARG A 105 1.18 -7.20 -20.97
CA ARG A 105 -0.22 -7.21 -21.41
C ARG A 105 -1.07 -8.20 -20.63
N PHE A 106 -0.57 -9.39 -20.36
CA PHE A 106 -1.26 -10.36 -19.52
C PHE A 106 -1.39 -9.85 -18.09
N GLN A 107 -0.36 -9.24 -17.55
CA GLN A 107 -0.38 -8.62 -16.22
C GLN A 107 -1.41 -7.48 -16.15
N GLU A 108 -1.50 -6.64 -17.18
CA GLU A 108 -2.50 -5.56 -17.25
C GLU A 108 -3.93 -6.11 -17.28
N LEU A 109 -4.18 -7.17 -18.05
CA LEU A 109 -5.48 -7.84 -18.08
C LEU A 109 -5.84 -8.46 -16.73
N GLU A 110 -4.88 -9.11 -16.07
CA GLU A 110 -5.04 -9.66 -14.73
C GLU A 110 -5.37 -8.57 -13.71
N TYR A 111 -4.67 -7.44 -13.75
CA TYR A 111 -4.94 -6.30 -12.87
C TYR A 111 -6.34 -5.70 -13.12
N ILE A 112 -6.74 -5.51 -14.38
CA ILE A 112 -8.08 -5.05 -14.72
C ILE A 112 -9.13 -6.01 -14.15
N ARG A 113 -8.98 -7.31 -14.38
CA ARG A 113 -9.89 -8.33 -13.86
C ARG A 113 -9.94 -8.33 -12.33
N SER A 114 -8.80 -8.32 -11.68
CA SER A 114 -8.69 -8.39 -10.22
C SER A 114 -9.23 -7.12 -9.54
N TYR A 115 -8.82 -5.95 -9.99
CA TYR A 115 -9.17 -4.69 -9.32
C TYR A 115 -10.54 -4.13 -9.72
N LEU A 116 -10.89 -4.16 -11.01
CA LEU A 116 -12.13 -3.53 -11.49
C LEU A 116 -13.33 -4.48 -11.48
N LEU A 117 -13.13 -5.79 -11.55
CA LEU A 117 -14.23 -6.75 -11.51
C LEU A 117 -14.28 -7.50 -10.18
N GLY A 118 -13.18 -8.14 -9.79
CA GLY A 118 -13.15 -8.97 -8.59
C GLY A 118 -13.35 -8.15 -7.31
N LYS A 119 -12.47 -7.18 -7.03
CA LYS A 119 -12.52 -6.43 -5.75
C LYS A 119 -13.77 -5.54 -5.64
N MET A 120 -14.26 -4.95 -6.72
CA MET A 120 -15.52 -4.20 -6.69
C MET A 120 -16.72 -5.10 -6.36
N GLY A 121 -16.75 -6.34 -6.86
CA GLY A 121 -17.79 -7.32 -6.51
C GLY A 121 -17.76 -7.67 -5.03
N TRP A 122 -16.57 -7.90 -4.45
CA TRP A 122 -16.40 -8.18 -3.03
C TRP A 122 -16.72 -6.98 -2.12
N GLU A 123 -16.48 -5.75 -2.60
CA GLU A 123 -16.83 -4.53 -1.89
C GLU A 123 -18.34 -4.42 -1.61
N LEU A 124 -19.18 -4.86 -2.55
CA LEU A 124 -20.64 -4.83 -2.40
C LEU A 124 -21.14 -5.64 -1.20
N ILE A 125 -20.40 -6.65 -0.78
CA ILE A 125 -20.72 -7.49 0.38
C ILE A 125 -19.78 -7.23 1.57
N ASN A 126 -19.03 -6.12 1.53
CA ASN A 126 -18.06 -5.72 2.56
C ASN A 126 -17.03 -6.82 2.91
N SER A 127 -16.60 -7.58 1.92
CA SER A 127 -15.73 -8.74 2.06
C SER A 127 -14.50 -8.71 1.15
N VAL A 128 -13.90 -7.54 0.95
CA VAL A 128 -12.67 -7.42 0.15
C VAL A 128 -11.56 -8.23 0.80
N PRO A 129 -11.07 -9.31 0.16
CA PRO A 129 -10.17 -10.26 0.80
C PRO A 129 -8.75 -9.69 1.01
N ASN A 130 -8.34 -8.75 0.19
CA ASN A 130 -7.05 -8.09 0.34
C ASN A 130 -7.02 -6.69 -0.27
N VAL A 131 -6.23 -5.82 0.34
CA VAL A 131 -5.71 -4.60 -0.26
C VAL A 131 -4.37 -4.93 -0.90
N SER A 132 -4.08 -4.38 -2.06
CA SER A 132 -2.85 -4.71 -2.78
C SER A 132 -1.59 -4.42 -1.97
N GLY A 133 -0.65 -5.36 -1.98
CA GLY A 133 0.69 -5.17 -1.40
C GLY A 133 1.52 -4.08 -2.08
N GLY A 134 1.18 -3.67 -3.32
CA GLY A 134 1.86 -2.58 -4.04
C GLY A 134 1.40 -1.18 -3.64
N LEU A 135 0.17 -1.03 -3.15
CA LEU A 135 -0.37 0.25 -2.66
C LEU A 135 -1.59 0.03 -1.79
N GLY A 136 -1.49 0.31 -0.52
CA GLY A 136 -2.58 0.20 0.44
C GLY A 136 -2.49 1.25 1.55
N MET A 137 -3.65 1.73 2.00
CA MET A 137 -3.79 2.62 3.15
C MET A 137 -4.54 1.87 4.26
N PHE A 138 -4.04 1.90 5.48
CA PHE A 138 -4.51 1.08 6.59
C PHE A 138 -4.65 1.89 7.88
N ASP A 139 -5.64 1.52 8.71
CA ASP A 139 -5.74 1.99 10.09
C ASP A 139 -4.56 1.42 10.89
N LYS A 140 -3.77 2.32 11.46
CA LYS A 140 -2.55 1.95 12.17
C LYS A 140 -2.82 1.18 13.45
N ASP A 141 -3.81 1.61 14.24
CA ASP A 141 -4.14 0.99 15.52
C ASP A 141 -4.61 -0.45 15.34
N ILE A 142 -5.49 -0.68 14.36
CA ILE A 142 -5.98 -2.01 14.02
C ILE A 142 -4.84 -2.88 13.47
N ALA A 143 -3.97 -2.33 12.61
CA ALA A 143 -2.82 -3.04 12.09
C ALA A 143 -1.87 -3.52 13.21
N ILE A 144 -1.59 -2.67 14.18
CA ILE A 144 -0.75 -3.01 15.34
C ILE A 144 -1.44 -4.08 16.21
N LYS A 145 -2.72 -3.93 16.52
CA LYS A 145 -3.51 -4.89 17.30
C LYS A 145 -3.62 -6.25 16.62
N ALA A 146 -3.67 -6.27 15.29
CA ALA A 146 -3.63 -7.51 14.50
C ALA A 146 -2.23 -8.15 14.43
N GLY A 147 -1.20 -7.55 15.05
CA GLY A 147 0.17 -8.07 15.12
C GLY A 147 1.10 -7.61 14.00
N GLY A 148 0.69 -6.66 13.16
CA GLY A 148 1.50 -6.16 12.03
C GLY A 148 1.67 -7.18 10.90
N TYR A 149 2.67 -6.96 10.04
CA TYR A 149 2.96 -7.85 8.90
C TYR A 149 3.70 -9.11 9.36
N GLY A 150 3.18 -10.29 8.98
CA GLY A 150 3.81 -11.58 9.25
C GLY A 150 5.01 -11.83 8.33
N ALA A 151 6.14 -12.25 8.89
CA ALA A 151 7.34 -12.57 8.11
C ALA A 151 7.30 -13.97 7.47
N ASP A 152 6.41 -14.82 7.96
CA ASP A 152 6.32 -16.24 7.57
C ASP A 152 5.36 -16.47 6.39
N SER A 153 4.65 -15.42 5.94
CA SER A 153 3.72 -15.47 4.82
C SER A 153 4.32 -14.84 3.56
N HIS A 154 4.20 -15.52 2.43
CA HIS A 154 4.51 -14.96 1.11
C HIS A 154 3.42 -13.99 0.62
N ALA A 155 2.24 -13.97 1.26
CA ALA A 155 1.13 -13.08 1.00
C ALA A 155 0.84 -12.23 2.24
N GLU A 156 1.84 -11.48 2.68
CA GLU A 156 1.85 -10.69 3.92
C GLU A 156 0.73 -9.65 3.98
N ASP A 157 0.31 -9.11 2.83
CA ASP A 157 -0.79 -8.16 2.70
C ASP A 157 -2.16 -8.84 2.93
N MET A 158 -2.37 -10.01 2.37
CA MET A 158 -3.60 -10.79 2.54
C MET A 158 -3.73 -11.32 3.97
N ASP A 159 -2.66 -11.86 4.52
CA ASP A 159 -2.60 -12.31 5.92
C ASP A 159 -2.91 -11.16 6.90
N MET A 160 -2.28 -10.01 6.70
CA MET A 160 -2.53 -8.81 7.49
C MET A 160 -4.00 -8.39 7.42
N MET A 161 -4.60 -8.29 6.23
CA MET A 161 -6.00 -7.93 6.04
C MET A 161 -6.95 -8.89 6.73
N THR A 162 -6.69 -10.19 6.62
CA THR A 162 -7.51 -11.23 7.27
C THR A 162 -7.49 -11.06 8.78
N ARG A 163 -6.31 -10.84 9.38
CA ARG A 163 -6.17 -10.62 10.82
C ARG A 163 -6.80 -9.29 11.27
N MET A 164 -6.67 -8.23 10.49
CA MET A 164 -7.33 -6.95 10.76
C MET A 164 -8.85 -7.10 10.73
N ALA A 165 -9.40 -7.80 9.73
CA ALA A 165 -10.83 -8.07 9.63
C ALA A 165 -11.34 -8.91 10.81
N ALA A 166 -10.64 -9.99 11.15
CA ALA A 166 -10.99 -10.83 12.31
C ALA A 166 -10.96 -10.06 13.64
N HIS A 167 -10.08 -9.07 13.78
CA HIS A 167 -10.02 -8.23 14.98
C HIS A 167 -11.22 -7.29 15.11
N MET A 168 -11.95 -7.03 14.02
CA MET A 168 -13.13 -6.14 14.01
C MET A 168 -14.45 -6.90 14.22
N MET A 169 -14.43 -8.22 14.17
CA MET A 169 -15.59 -9.10 14.43
C MET A 169 -15.79 -9.33 15.93
#